data_5e35d43a3ee8d2a71e13503b2363da76
#
_entry.id   5e35d43a3ee8d2a71e13503b2363da76
#
_cell.length_a   1.000
_cell.length_b   1.000
_cell.length_c   1.000
_cell.angle_alpha   90.00
_cell.angle_beta   90.00
_cell.angle_gamma   90.00
#
_symmetry.space_group_name_H-M   'P 1'
#
loop_
_entity.id
_entity.type
_entity.pdbx_description
1 polymer ?
#
loop_
_entity_poly.entity_id
_entity_poly.type
_entity_poly.pdbx_seq_one_letter_code
_entity_poly.pdbx_strand_id
1 'polypeptide(L)'
;MSPEFDPKKNAANIAKHGVSLATGDGVLRDPLAITIEDSTALDEQRWITVGANSLGSVMVVIWTERGEEMRLISVRPASAKERKSYEKGI
;
A
#
# COMPACT_ATOMS: atom_id res chain seq x y z
N MET A 1 -8.16 -6.55 12.29
CA MET A 1 -7.68 -7.74 11.54
C MET A 1 -6.55 -7.31 10.62
N SER A 2 -5.45 -8.05 10.63
CA SER A 2 -4.31 -7.71 9.77
C SER A 2 -4.60 -8.10 8.32
N PRO A 3 -4.17 -7.29 7.34
CA PRO A 3 -4.29 -7.66 5.94
C PRO A 3 -3.49 -8.92 5.62
N GLU A 4 -3.97 -9.69 4.68
CA GLU A 4 -3.28 -10.90 4.22
C GLU A 4 -2.29 -10.57 3.11
N PHE A 5 -1.26 -11.40 2.98
CA PHE A 5 -0.37 -11.38 1.84
C PHE A 5 0.29 -12.74 1.64
N ASP A 6 0.64 -13.02 0.39
CA ASP A 6 1.31 -14.24 0.00
C ASP A 6 2.80 -14.15 0.37
N PRO A 7 3.37 -15.15 1.09
CA PRO A 7 4.79 -15.13 1.43
C PRO A 7 5.74 -15.01 0.21
N LYS A 8 5.36 -15.60 -0.92
CA LYS A 8 6.17 -15.48 -2.15
C LYS A 8 6.15 -14.06 -2.69
N LYS A 9 4.99 -13.42 -2.66
CA LYS A 9 4.86 -12.02 -3.06
C LYS A 9 5.60 -11.11 -2.10
N ASN A 10 5.59 -11.45 -0.81
CA ASN A 10 6.34 -10.68 0.18
C ASN A 10 7.84 -10.74 -0.09
N ALA A 11 8.37 -11.92 -0.38
CA ALA A 11 9.79 -12.07 -0.71
C ALA A 11 10.15 -11.26 -1.97
N ALA A 12 9.31 -11.30 -3.00
CA ALA A 12 9.52 -10.54 -4.21
C ALA A 12 9.45 -9.03 -3.94
N ASN A 13 8.55 -8.60 -3.08
CA ASN A 13 8.42 -7.19 -2.71
C ASN A 13 9.65 -6.68 -1.97
N ILE A 14 10.18 -7.49 -1.04
CA ILE A 14 11.41 -7.15 -0.32
C ILE A 14 12.58 -7.04 -1.30
N ALA A 15 12.69 -7.98 -2.23
CA ALA A 15 13.76 -7.95 -3.23
C ALA A 15 13.67 -6.72 -4.13
N LYS A 16 12.46 -6.32 -4.52
CA LYS A 16 12.25 -5.20 -5.44
C LYS A 16 12.30 -3.84 -4.76
N HIS A 17 11.72 -3.71 -3.58
CA HIS A 17 11.52 -2.41 -2.91
C HIS A 17 12.21 -2.29 -1.56
N GLY A 18 12.79 -3.36 -1.04
CA GLY A 18 13.48 -3.36 0.25
C GLY A 18 12.57 -3.33 1.47
N VAL A 19 11.26 -3.52 1.29
CA VAL A 19 10.30 -3.47 2.40
C VAL A 19 9.37 -4.67 2.35
N SER A 20 8.95 -5.13 3.54
CA SER A 20 8.00 -6.22 3.68
C SER A 20 6.58 -5.72 3.44
N LEU A 21 5.73 -6.58 2.87
CA LEU A 21 4.29 -6.28 2.73
C LEU A 21 3.63 -6.05 4.09
N ALA A 22 4.18 -6.63 5.15
CA ALA A 22 3.65 -6.44 6.50
C ALA A 22 3.63 -4.98 6.94
N THR A 23 4.53 -4.14 6.40
CA THR A 23 4.57 -2.71 6.73
C THR A 23 3.38 -1.94 6.18
N GLY A 24 2.65 -2.52 5.23
CA GLY A 24 1.46 -1.89 4.67
C GLY A 24 0.32 -1.74 5.66
N ASP A 25 0.25 -2.59 6.68
CA ASP A 25 -0.79 -2.49 7.69
C ASP A 25 -0.76 -1.11 8.40
N GLY A 26 0.43 -0.64 8.76
CA GLY A 26 0.59 0.67 9.40
C GLY A 26 0.17 1.81 8.47
N VAL A 27 0.47 1.69 7.18
CA VAL A 27 0.08 2.69 6.19
C VAL A 27 -1.44 2.78 6.06
N LEU A 28 -2.11 1.64 6.02
CA LEU A 28 -3.57 1.59 5.90
C LEU A 28 -4.28 2.12 7.14
N ARG A 29 -3.60 2.19 8.28
CA ARG A 29 -4.15 2.74 9.53
C ARG A 29 -3.91 4.23 9.68
N ASP A 30 -3.11 4.83 8.80
CA ASP A 30 -2.86 6.27 8.87
C ASP A 30 -4.17 7.04 8.58
N PRO A 31 -4.67 7.85 9.53
CA PRO A 31 -5.93 8.58 9.33
C PRO A 31 -5.85 9.63 8.23
N LEU A 32 -4.65 9.99 7.80
CA LEU A 32 -4.43 10.95 6.71
C LEU A 32 -4.17 10.27 5.37
N ALA A 33 -4.20 8.93 5.33
CA ALA A 33 -3.95 8.20 4.10
C ALA A 33 -4.99 8.51 3.02
N ILE A 34 -4.53 8.57 1.78
CA ILE A 34 -5.38 8.86 0.62
C ILE A 34 -5.48 7.56 -0.20
N THR A 35 -6.70 7.14 -0.49
CA THR A 35 -6.93 5.92 -1.28
C THR A 35 -7.68 6.26 -2.56
N ILE A 36 -7.15 5.80 -3.67
CA ILE A 36 -7.81 5.92 -4.98
C ILE A 36 -7.87 4.55 -5.64
N GLU A 37 -8.77 4.41 -6.60
CA GLU A 37 -8.86 3.18 -7.37
C GLU A 37 -7.75 3.15 -8.43
N ASP A 38 -7.14 1.96 -8.62
CA ASP A 38 -6.15 1.76 -9.67
C ASP A 38 -6.88 1.48 -10.99
N SER A 39 -6.96 2.50 -11.83
CA SER A 39 -7.67 2.41 -13.11
C SER A 39 -6.94 1.56 -14.15
N THR A 40 -5.69 1.15 -13.88
CA THR A 40 -4.91 0.32 -14.80
C THR A 40 -5.09 -1.18 -14.54
N ALA A 41 -5.74 -1.55 -13.44
CA ALA A 41 -6.00 -2.96 -13.13
C ALA A 41 -7.11 -3.49 -14.05
N LEU A 42 -6.83 -4.58 -14.78
CA LEU A 42 -7.75 -5.09 -15.80
C LEU A 42 -8.61 -6.26 -15.34
N ASP A 43 -8.08 -7.09 -14.44
CA ASP A 43 -8.69 -8.36 -14.08
C ASP A 43 -9.29 -8.41 -12.67
N GLU A 44 -8.96 -7.45 -11.82
CA GLU A 44 -9.57 -7.31 -10.50
C GLU A 44 -9.49 -5.85 -10.07
N GLN A 45 -10.40 -5.46 -9.20
CA GLN A 45 -10.37 -4.10 -8.65
C GLN A 45 -9.22 -3.98 -7.66
N ARG A 46 -8.37 -2.98 -7.86
CA ARG A 46 -7.24 -2.68 -6.99
C ARG A 46 -7.31 -1.26 -6.47
N TRP A 47 -6.78 -1.07 -5.29
CA TRP A 47 -6.74 0.22 -4.63
C TRP A 47 -5.30 0.63 -4.39
N ILE A 48 -5.05 1.93 -4.47
CA ILE A 48 -3.74 2.52 -4.20
C ILE A 48 -3.91 3.44 -3.00
N THR A 49 -3.21 3.14 -1.90
CA THR A 49 -3.23 3.96 -0.69
C THR A 49 -1.85 4.57 -0.49
N VAL A 50 -1.81 5.89 -0.32
CA VAL A 50 -0.60 6.62 0.02
C VAL A 50 -0.75 7.12 1.45
N GLY A 51 0.18 6.75 2.32
CA GLY A 51 0.12 7.12 3.72
C GLY A 51 1.44 6.89 4.43
N ALA A 52 1.53 7.32 5.67
CA ALA A 52 2.73 7.17 6.48
C ALA A 52 2.67 5.87 7.28
N ASN A 53 3.79 5.14 7.31
CA ASN A 53 3.92 3.97 8.17
C ASN A 53 4.20 4.40 9.61
N SER A 54 4.40 3.41 10.51
CA SER A 54 4.61 3.69 11.93
C SER A 54 5.91 4.46 12.21
N LEU A 55 6.83 4.51 11.26
CA LEU A 55 8.09 5.25 11.38
C LEU A 55 8.00 6.65 10.75
N GLY A 56 6.83 7.03 10.26
CA GLY A 56 6.63 8.33 9.62
C GLY A 56 7.05 8.41 8.15
N SER A 57 7.44 7.29 7.54
CA SER A 57 7.81 7.27 6.12
C SER A 57 6.56 7.14 5.25
N VAL A 58 6.48 7.97 4.20
CA VAL A 58 5.34 7.91 3.28
C VAL A 58 5.55 6.77 2.30
N MET A 59 4.56 5.88 2.24
CA MET A 59 4.61 4.65 1.46
C MET A 59 3.39 4.55 0.56
N VAL A 60 3.49 3.71 -0.46
CA VAL A 60 2.37 3.41 -1.36
C VAL A 60 2.04 1.94 -1.20
N VAL A 61 0.78 1.64 -0.91
CA VAL A 61 0.27 0.28 -0.74
C VAL A 61 -0.75 0.00 -1.83
N ILE A 62 -0.53 -1.08 -2.58
CA ILE A 62 -1.50 -1.56 -3.57
C ILE A 62 -2.16 -2.79 -2.97
N TRP A 63 -3.48 -2.80 -2.96
CA TRP A 63 -4.23 -3.87 -2.32
C TRP A 63 -5.54 -4.13 -3.05
N THR A 64 -6.15 -5.26 -2.74
CA THR A 64 -7.46 -5.65 -3.28
C THR A 64 -8.30 -6.27 -2.18
N GLU A 65 -9.59 -6.42 -2.45
CA GLU A 65 -10.49 -7.12 -1.55
C GLU A 65 -10.88 -8.45 -2.16
N ARG A 66 -10.92 -9.50 -1.34
CA ARG A 66 -11.41 -10.82 -1.71
C ARG A 66 -12.41 -11.27 -0.66
N GLY A 67 -13.70 -11.16 -1.00
CA GLY A 67 -14.75 -11.35 -0.01
C GLY A 67 -14.64 -10.27 1.05
N GLU A 68 -14.49 -10.67 2.31
CA GLU A 68 -14.34 -9.73 3.42
C GLU A 68 -12.88 -9.48 3.78
N GLU A 69 -11.94 -10.08 3.04
CA GLU A 69 -10.53 -9.97 3.34
C GLU A 69 -9.83 -8.95 2.47
N MET A 70 -8.92 -8.20 3.10
CA MET A 70 -8.03 -7.27 2.42
C MET A 70 -6.73 -7.99 2.13
N ARG A 71 -6.27 -7.93 0.87
CA ARG A 71 -5.04 -8.59 0.45
C ARG A 71 -4.03 -7.58 -0.09
N LEU A 72 -2.85 -7.57 0.51
CA LEU A 72 -1.77 -6.69 0.08
C LEU A 72 -1.06 -7.27 -1.14
N ILE A 73 -0.86 -6.43 -2.14
CA ILE A 73 -0.20 -6.81 -3.39
C ILE A 73 1.21 -6.25 -3.46
N SER A 74 1.38 -4.98 -3.08
CA SER A 74 2.69 -4.30 -3.17
C SER A 74 2.78 -3.19 -2.14
N VAL A 75 3.98 -3.00 -1.59
CA VAL A 75 4.29 -1.88 -0.71
C VAL A 75 5.63 -1.32 -1.18
N ARG A 76 5.69 -0.02 -1.42
CA ARG A 76 6.92 0.65 -1.83
C ARG A 76 7.00 2.05 -1.23
N PRO A 77 8.21 2.62 -1.14
CA PRO A 77 8.34 4.02 -0.76
C PRO A 77 7.64 4.92 -1.78
N ALA A 78 7.07 6.02 -1.31
CA ALA A 78 6.43 6.99 -2.17
C ALA A 78 7.48 7.76 -2.97
N SER A 79 7.13 8.15 -4.21
CA SER A 79 7.93 9.08 -4.98
C SER A 79 7.81 10.48 -4.37
N ALA A 80 8.67 11.39 -4.79
CA ALA A 80 8.61 12.79 -4.32
C ALA A 80 7.25 13.43 -4.63
N LYS A 81 6.70 13.13 -5.81
CA LYS A 81 5.39 13.65 -6.23
C LYS A 81 4.27 13.09 -5.37
N GLU A 82 4.30 11.79 -5.11
CA GLU A 82 3.29 11.13 -4.26
C GLU A 82 3.35 11.66 -2.83
N ARG A 83 4.55 11.83 -2.30
CA ARG A 83 4.74 12.38 -0.96
C ARG A 83 4.20 13.80 -0.85
N LYS A 84 4.43 14.63 -1.87
CA LYS A 84 3.89 15.99 -1.88
C LYS A 84 2.37 16.00 -1.88
N SER A 85 1.75 15.12 -2.67
CA SER A 85 0.28 15.00 -2.69
C SER A 85 -0.25 14.61 -1.32
N TYR A 86 0.40 13.66 -0.67
CA TYR A 86 0.01 13.24 0.68
C TYR A 86 0.12 14.38 1.67
N GLU A 87 1.23 15.13 1.65
CA GLU A 87 1.48 16.25 2.56
C GLU A 87 0.47 17.38 2.38
N LYS A 88 -0.03 17.57 1.15
CA LYS A 88 -1.07 18.57 0.88
C LYS A 88 -2.47 18.12 1.30
N GLY A 89 -2.67 16.85 1.54
CA GLY A 89 -3.97 16.32 1.93
C GLY A 89 -4.95 16.19 0.77
N ILE A 90 -4.46 16.05 -0.44
CA ILE A 90 -5.31 15.96 -1.64
C ILE A 90 -5.40 14.52 -2.12
#